data_f9f511603ea56a6bdcae9e76c65699b8
#
_entry.id   f9f511603ea56a6bdcae9e76c65699b8
#
_cell.length_a   1.000
_cell.length_b   1.000
_cell.length_c   1.000
_cell.angle_alpha   90.00
_cell.angle_beta   90.00
_cell.angle_gamma   90.00
#
_symmetry.space_group_name_H-M   'P 1'
#
loop_
_entity.id
_entity.type
_entity.pdbx_description
1 polymer ?
#
loop_
_entity_poly.entity_id
_entity_poly.type
_entity_poly.pdbx_seq_one_letter_code
_entity_poly.pdbx_strand_id
1 'polypeptide(L)' 'IWGAGLDVYEKEPEIDPVLLDLPNTVLLPHIGSAARETRERMIDMAVTSVELALEGKAPKHLVNPEVLETLK' A
#
# COMPACT_ATOMS: atom_id res chain seq x y z
N ILE A 1 11.93 -23.59 -1.29
CA ILE A 1 12.55 -22.58 -0.43
C ILE A 1 12.56 -23.03 1.01
N TRP A 2 13.47 -22.50 1.79
CA TRP A 2 13.67 -22.91 3.18
C TRP A 2 12.59 -22.38 4.12
N GLY A 3 12.05 -21.20 3.85
CA GLY A 3 11.00 -20.58 4.64
C GLY A 3 10.47 -19.34 3.97
N ALA A 4 9.42 -18.75 4.53
CA ALA A 4 8.83 -17.52 4.02
C ALA A 4 8.28 -16.66 5.15
N GLY A 5 8.42 -15.33 4.99
CA GLY A 5 7.74 -14.33 5.82
C GLY A 5 6.77 -13.56 4.92
N LEU A 6 5.50 -13.52 5.29
CA LEU A 6 4.46 -12.88 4.50
C LEU A 6 3.70 -11.85 5.31
N ASP A 7 3.46 -10.69 4.68
CA ASP A 7 2.68 -9.60 5.26
C ASP A 7 1.44 -9.30 4.42
N VAL A 8 1.34 -9.90 3.23
CA VAL A 8 0.25 -9.69 2.29
C VAL A 8 -0.28 -11.03 1.78
N TYR A 9 -1.56 -11.08 1.44
CA TYR A 9 -2.24 -12.29 1.00
C TYR A 9 -3.22 -11.96 -0.12
N GLU A 10 -3.49 -12.95 -0.97
CA GLU A 10 -4.32 -12.76 -2.16
C GLU A 10 -5.75 -12.29 -1.84
N LYS A 11 -6.32 -12.79 -0.74
CA LYS A 11 -7.72 -12.50 -0.36
C LYS A 11 -7.85 -11.92 1.04
N GLU A 12 -7.01 -10.94 1.38
CA GLU A 12 -7.07 -10.31 2.69
C GLU A 12 -8.48 -9.90 3.10
N PRO A 13 -8.86 -10.05 4.40
CA PRO A 13 -8.03 -10.50 5.54
C PRO A 13 -7.91 -12.03 5.66
N GLU A 14 -8.46 -12.79 4.72
CA GLU A 14 -8.38 -14.25 4.75
C GLU A 14 -6.98 -14.72 4.34
N ILE A 15 -6.48 -15.74 5.06
CA ILE A 15 -5.20 -16.37 4.79
C ILE A 15 -5.49 -17.80 4.31
N ASP A 16 -4.85 -18.22 3.21
CA ASP A 16 -4.96 -19.57 2.69
C ASP A 16 -4.62 -20.58 3.80
N PRO A 17 -5.52 -21.55 4.10
CA PRO A 17 -5.29 -22.54 5.17
C PRO A 17 -3.99 -23.33 5.01
N VAL A 18 -3.52 -23.53 3.79
CA VAL A 18 -2.25 -24.21 3.53
C VAL A 18 -1.08 -23.45 4.16
N LEU A 19 -1.08 -22.12 4.10
CA LEU A 19 -0.04 -21.30 4.71
C LEU A 19 -0.04 -21.40 6.23
N LEU A 20 -1.24 -21.49 6.83
CA LEU A 20 -1.38 -21.60 8.29
C LEU A 20 -0.80 -22.91 8.84
N ASP A 21 -0.77 -23.96 8.03
CA ASP A 21 -0.30 -25.29 8.44
C ASP A 21 1.22 -25.49 8.21
N LEU A 22 1.88 -24.56 7.53
CA LEU A 22 3.32 -24.69 7.23
C LEU A 22 4.15 -24.27 8.45
N PRO A 23 5.12 -25.14 8.88
CA PRO A 23 5.92 -24.83 10.08
C PRO A 23 7.04 -23.81 9.86
N ASN A 24 7.32 -23.47 8.61
CA ASN A 24 8.45 -22.61 8.23
C ASN A 24 7.99 -21.28 7.64
N THR A 25 6.81 -20.80 8.07
CA THR A 25 6.30 -19.48 7.65
C THR A 25 6.09 -18.58 8.86
N VAL A 26 6.31 -17.28 8.65
CA VAL A 26 5.93 -16.22 9.58
C VAL A 26 4.88 -15.38 8.86
N LEU A 27 3.67 -15.30 9.43
CA LEU A 27 2.53 -14.62 8.82
C LEU A 27 2.15 -13.40 9.64
N LEU A 28 2.16 -12.24 9.02
CA LEU A 28 1.83 -10.96 9.65
C LEU A 28 0.58 -10.36 9.00
N PRO A 29 -0.19 -9.52 9.71
CA PRO A 29 -1.47 -9.01 9.22
C PRO A 29 -1.38 -7.69 8.46
N HIS A 30 -0.48 -7.58 7.49
CA HIS A 30 -0.29 -6.39 6.64
C HIS A 30 0.13 -5.17 7.48
N ILE A 31 1.23 -5.32 8.21
CA ILE A 31 1.73 -4.30 9.13
C ILE A 31 3.08 -3.70 8.73
N GLY A 32 3.52 -3.92 7.49
CA GLY A 32 4.81 -3.41 7.01
C GLY A 32 4.97 -1.90 7.11
N SER A 33 3.86 -1.15 7.03
CA SER A 33 3.87 0.32 7.19
C SER A 33 3.33 0.79 8.54
N ALA A 34 3.26 -0.09 9.55
CA ALA A 34 2.67 0.22 10.85
C ALA A 34 3.59 0.99 11.81
N ALA A 35 4.68 1.55 11.31
CA ALA A 35 5.53 2.45 12.08
C ALA A 35 4.95 3.86 12.05
N ARG A 36 5.10 4.60 13.15
CA ARG A 36 4.58 5.97 13.29
C ARG A 36 5.06 6.88 12.16
N GLU A 37 6.36 6.91 11.94
CA GLU A 37 6.99 7.75 10.93
C GLU A 37 6.52 7.41 9.51
N THR A 38 6.36 6.12 9.24
CA THR A 38 5.87 5.65 7.95
C THR A 38 4.42 6.09 7.71
N ARG A 39 3.57 5.94 8.71
CA ARG A 39 2.17 6.34 8.61
C ARG A 39 2.01 7.85 8.48
N GLU A 40 2.78 8.63 9.22
CA GLU A 40 2.79 10.09 9.10
C GLU A 40 3.20 10.52 7.69
N ARG A 41 4.22 9.89 7.13
CA ARG A 41 4.68 10.16 5.78
C ARG A 41 3.62 9.80 4.73
N MET A 42 2.93 8.69 4.90
CA MET A 42 1.84 8.28 4.00
C MET A 42 0.70 9.31 4.01
N ILE A 43 0.35 9.82 5.19
CA ILE A 43 -0.67 10.84 5.34
C ILE A 43 -0.24 12.13 4.65
N ASP A 44 1.00 12.58 4.86
CA ASP A 44 1.53 13.78 4.22
C ASP A 44 1.51 13.67 2.69
N MET A 45 1.89 12.52 2.17
CA MET A 45 1.87 12.27 0.71
C MET A 45 0.45 12.33 0.16
N ALA A 46 -0.50 11.73 0.87
CA ALA A 46 -1.90 11.73 0.47
C ALA A 46 -2.50 13.15 0.49
N VAL A 47 -2.25 13.89 1.56
CA VAL A 47 -2.74 15.28 1.71
C VAL A 47 -2.13 16.17 0.63
N THR A 48 -0.82 16.08 0.42
CA THR A 48 -0.14 16.86 -0.62
C THR A 48 -0.71 16.56 -2.00
N SER A 49 -1.01 15.30 -2.29
CA SER A 49 -1.60 14.89 -3.56
C SER A 49 -2.99 15.51 -3.76
N VAL A 50 -3.81 15.54 -2.71
CA VAL A 50 -5.13 16.16 -2.76
C VAL A 50 -5.01 17.67 -2.98
N GLU A 51 -4.12 18.34 -2.28
CA GLU A 51 -3.87 19.77 -2.45
C GLU A 51 -3.50 20.12 -3.88
N LEU A 52 -2.57 19.36 -4.46
CA LEU A 52 -2.15 19.57 -5.84
C LEU A 52 -3.30 19.36 -6.83
N ALA A 53 -4.08 18.31 -6.61
CA ALA A 53 -5.24 18.02 -7.47
C ALA A 53 -6.29 19.14 -7.41
N LEU A 54 -6.55 19.69 -6.23
CA LEU A 54 -7.48 20.81 -6.07
C LEU A 54 -6.98 22.09 -6.74
N GLU A 55 -5.67 22.27 -6.86
CA GLU A 55 -5.05 23.38 -7.57
C GLU A 55 -4.94 23.16 -9.10
N GLY A 56 -5.42 22.02 -9.58
CA GLY A 56 -5.31 21.66 -11.00
C GLY A 56 -3.93 21.21 -11.42
N LYS A 57 -3.08 20.82 -10.45
CA LYS A 57 -1.72 20.36 -10.69
C LYS A 57 -1.62 18.86 -10.58
N ALA A 58 -0.63 18.27 -11.27
CA ALA A 58 -0.39 16.84 -11.20
C ALA A 58 0.27 16.43 -9.89
N PRO A 59 -0.29 15.48 -9.14
CA PRO A 59 0.40 14.87 -8.00
C PRO A 59 1.68 14.15 -8.47
N LYS A 60 2.69 14.13 -7.61
CA LYS A 60 3.98 13.52 -7.93
C LYS A 60 3.89 12.04 -8.29
N HIS A 61 2.99 11.31 -7.63
CA HIS A 61 2.83 9.86 -7.79
C HIS A 61 1.54 9.50 -8.51
N LEU A 62 1.18 10.28 -9.52
CA LEU A 62 -0.03 10.03 -10.32
C LEU A 62 0.09 8.70 -11.08
N VAL A 63 -0.86 7.79 -10.84
CA VAL A 63 -0.87 6.45 -11.43
C VAL A 63 -1.27 6.47 -12.90
N ASN A 64 -2.18 7.38 -13.28
CA ASN A 64 -2.74 7.47 -14.64
C ASN A 64 -2.57 8.87 -15.21
N PRO A 65 -1.36 9.23 -15.67
CA PRO A 65 -1.06 10.60 -16.13
C PRO A 65 -1.94 11.07 -17.29
N GLU A 66 -2.50 10.18 -18.06
CA GLU A 66 -3.41 10.51 -19.16
C GLU A 66 -4.67 11.24 -18.69
N VAL A 67 -5.04 11.13 -17.42
CA VAL A 67 -6.21 11.85 -16.88
C VAL A 67 -6.02 13.37 -16.91
N LEU A 68 -4.77 13.85 -16.95
CA LEU A 68 -4.47 15.28 -16.99
C LEU A 68 -5.05 15.95 -18.24
N GLU A 69 -5.19 15.22 -19.34
CA GLU A 69 -5.78 15.73 -20.55
C GLU A 69 -7.28 16.00 -20.43
N THR A 70 -7.95 15.29 -19.51
CA THR A 70 -9.38 15.44 -19.29
C THR A 70 -9.74 16.54 -18.28
N LEU A 71 -8.74 17.04 -17.54
CA LEU A 71 -8.92 18.07 -16.51
C LEU A 71 -8.74 19.50 -17.02
N LYS A 72 -8.51 19.65 -18.30
CA LYS A 72 -8.33 20.99 -18.92
C LYS A 72 -9.65 21.75 -19.09
#